data_01319c70ed2054e30a4f26c598f3bc54
#
_entry.id   01319c70ed2054e30a4f26c598f3bc54
#
_cell.length_a   1.000
_cell.length_b   1.000
_cell.length_c   1.000
_cell.angle_alpha   90.00
_cell.angle_beta   90.00
_cell.angle_gamma   90.00
#
_symmetry.space_group_name_H-M   'P 1'
#
loop_
_entity.id
_entity.type
_entity.pdbx_description
1 polymer ?
#
loop_
_entity_poly.entity_id
_entity_poly.type
_entity_poly.pdbx_seq_one_letter_code
_entity_poly.pdbx_strand_id
1 'polypeptide(L)'
;MGVLPALNRSVARLSAPGGGYCSGAVIAPDIVLTCAHFFRERPHVGVRVRIDGSVFPVDSLHIQAGTDVALVRLPEKVEATPLELGPSPRLFARTLTLGYGGQAPGVQARPGVYLGTLPVSWSRNRVTRVRPAGVVYANPPAVKGDSGGPVLVGGKVVGVQS
;
A
#
# COMPACT_ATOMS: atom_id res chain seq x y z
N MET A 1 0.35 -21.56 7.13
CA MET A 1 1.49 -21.17 7.92
C MET A 1 2.55 -20.35 7.20
N GLY A 2 2.93 -20.68 5.97
CA GLY A 2 3.98 -19.98 5.24
C GLY A 2 3.55 -18.77 4.43
N VAL A 3 2.26 -18.58 4.14
CA VAL A 3 1.78 -17.57 3.19
C VAL A 3 1.88 -16.15 3.77
N LEU A 4 1.39 -15.92 4.98
CA LEU A 4 1.38 -14.58 5.58
C LEU A 4 2.79 -14.04 5.86
N PRO A 5 3.73 -14.80 6.45
CA PRO A 5 5.11 -14.32 6.60
C PRO A 5 5.80 -14.03 5.27
N ALA A 6 5.53 -14.82 4.23
CA ALA A 6 6.09 -14.58 2.90
C ALA A 6 5.53 -13.29 2.28
N LEU A 7 4.22 -13.04 2.42
CA LEU A 7 3.59 -11.80 1.97
C LEU A 7 4.14 -10.58 2.71
N ASN A 8 4.35 -10.69 4.02
CA ASN A 8 4.84 -9.59 4.85
C ASN A 8 6.22 -9.09 4.40
N ARG A 9 7.09 -9.94 3.87
CA ARG A 9 8.41 -9.54 3.36
C ARG A 9 8.33 -8.60 2.17
N SER A 10 7.21 -8.62 1.45
CA SER A 10 6.98 -7.79 0.28
C SER A 10 6.18 -6.51 0.59
N VAL A 11 5.90 -6.25 1.86
CA VAL A 11 5.27 -5.00 2.31
C VAL A 11 6.36 -4.00 2.67
N ALA A 12 6.27 -2.81 2.10
CA ALA A 12 7.25 -1.74 2.31
C ALA A 12 6.74 -0.71 3.31
N ARG A 13 7.67 -0.07 4.01
CA ARG A 13 7.41 1.13 4.80
C ARG A 13 8.18 2.29 4.20
N LEU A 14 7.45 3.35 3.81
CA LEU A 14 8.02 4.56 3.25
C LEU A 14 7.99 5.66 4.31
N SER A 15 9.15 6.23 4.64
CA SER A 15 9.27 7.25 5.69
C SER A 15 9.85 8.53 5.12
N ALA A 16 9.23 9.66 5.46
CA ALA A 16 9.68 10.98 5.03
C ALA A 16 10.64 11.60 6.05
N PRO A 17 11.61 12.45 5.61
CA PRO A 17 12.58 13.07 6.50
C PRO A 17 11.95 13.94 7.60
N GLY A 18 10.85 14.63 7.28
CA GLY A 18 10.14 15.51 8.22
C GLY A 18 9.15 14.80 9.13
N GLY A 19 9.19 13.48 9.17
CA GLY A 19 8.19 12.66 9.83
C GLY A 19 7.08 12.27 8.87
N GLY A 20 6.20 11.37 9.33
CA GLY A 20 5.18 10.78 8.49
C GLY A 20 5.70 9.57 7.73
N TYR A 21 4.83 8.60 7.59
CA TYR A 21 5.14 7.36 6.89
C TYR A 21 3.87 6.78 6.29
N CYS A 22 4.04 5.89 5.33
CA CYS A 22 2.97 5.09 4.77
C CYS A 22 3.48 3.68 4.47
N SER A 23 2.59 2.85 3.99
CA SER A 23 2.89 1.48 3.59
C SER A 23 2.93 1.35 2.08
N GLY A 24 3.46 0.26 1.58
CA GLY A 24 3.49 -0.05 0.15
C GLY A 24 3.72 -1.53 -0.07
N ALA A 25 3.74 -1.92 -1.33
CA ALA A 25 3.93 -3.31 -1.74
C ALA A 25 4.92 -3.41 -2.90
N VAL A 26 5.84 -4.35 -2.79
CA VAL A 26 6.73 -4.71 -3.91
C VAL A 26 5.89 -5.46 -4.94
N ILE A 27 5.77 -4.91 -6.15
CA ILE A 27 5.03 -5.53 -7.26
C ILE A 27 5.91 -5.89 -8.45
N ALA A 28 7.16 -5.44 -8.44
CA ALA A 28 8.22 -5.83 -9.38
C ALA A 28 9.54 -5.75 -8.63
N PRO A 29 10.65 -6.31 -9.14
CA PRO A 29 11.92 -6.31 -8.42
C PRO A 29 12.41 -4.94 -7.97
N ASP A 30 12.03 -3.87 -8.67
CA ASP A 30 12.45 -2.50 -8.38
C ASP A 30 11.28 -1.50 -8.29
N ILE A 31 10.04 -2.00 -8.17
CA ILE A 31 8.84 -1.16 -8.12
C ILE A 31 8.04 -1.43 -6.84
N VAL A 32 7.71 -0.34 -6.14
CA VAL A 32 6.82 -0.36 -4.98
C VAL A 32 5.53 0.38 -5.32
N LEU A 33 4.41 -0.29 -5.13
CA LEU A 33 3.07 0.29 -5.26
C LEU A 33 2.69 0.92 -3.92
N THR A 34 2.20 2.16 -3.94
CA THR A 34 1.80 2.88 -2.73
C THR A 34 0.70 3.91 -3.04
N CYS A 35 0.33 4.72 -2.06
CA CYS A 35 -0.67 5.78 -2.25
C CYS A 35 -0.02 7.07 -2.74
N ALA A 36 -0.73 7.79 -3.61
CA ALA A 36 -0.24 9.04 -4.17
C ALA A 36 -0.29 10.19 -3.15
N HIS A 37 -1.28 10.20 -2.24
CA HIS A 37 -1.46 11.31 -1.31
C HIS A 37 -0.27 11.52 -0.38
N PHE A 38 0.53 10.49 -0.10
CA PHE A 38 1.74 10.62 0.70
C PHE A 38 2.74 11.58 0.06
N PHE A 39 2.79 11.62 -1.28
CA PHE A 39 3.74 12.44 -2.04
C PHE A 39 3.19 13.79 -2.49
N ARG A 40 1.89 14.06 -2.32
CA ARG A 40 1.30 15.33 -2.79
C ARG A 40 1.82 16.54 -2.03
N GLU A 41 2.10 16.37 -0.76
CA GLU A 41 2.61 17.44 0.10
C GLU A 41 4.07 17.22 0.50
N ARG A 42 4.72 16.20 -0.05
CA ARG A 42 6.09 15.82 0.28
C ARG A 42 6.87 15.51 -0.98
N PRO A 43 8.09 16.06 -1.12
CA PRO A 43 8.97 15.60 -2.19
C PRO A 43 9.38 14.15 -1.94
N HIS A 44 9.68 13.42 -3.02
CA HIS A 44 10.18 12.05 -2.87
C HIS A 44 11.67 12.01 -2.44
N VAL A 45 12.37 13.13 -2.59
CA VAL A 45 13.77 13.25 -2.18
C VAL A 45 13.89 13.06 -0.67
N GLY A 46 14.75 12.13 -0.26
CA GLY A 46 14.96 11.82 1.15
C GLY A 46 13.97 10.83 1.73
N VAL A 47 12.96 10.43 0.98
CA VAL A 47 12.05 9.34 1.41
C VAL A 47 12.85 8.04 1.41
N ARG A 48 12.72 7.28 2.49
CA ARG A 48 13.36 5.98 2.67
C ARG A 48 12.34 4.87 2.57
N VAL A 49 12.65 3.86 1.78
CA VAL A 49 11.80 2.69 1.56
C VAL A 49 12.45 1.50 2.26
N ARG A 50 11.81 1.00 3.29
CA ARG A 50 12.30 -0.18 4.02
C ARG A 50 11.52 -1.42 3.55
N ILE A 51 12.26 -2.42 3.11
CA ILE A 51 11.73 -3.70 2.63
C ILE A 51 12.56 -4.81 3.26
N ASP A 52 11.92 -5.65 4.07
CA ASP A 52 12.55 -6.81 4.72
C ASP A 52 13.91 -6.49 5.38
N GLY A 53 13.95 -5.39 6.13
CA GLY A 53 15.15 -4.97 6.86
C GLY A 53 16.15 -4.14 6.05
N SER A 54 16.03 -4.08 4.74
CA SER A 54 16.88 -3.25 3.89
C SER A 54 16.22 -1.91 3.60
N VAL A 55 17.03 -0.85 3.45
CA VAL A 55 16.55 0.51 3.21
C VAL A 55 17.07 1.01 1.87
N PHE A 56 16.16 1.57 1.08
CA PHE A 56 16.45 2.07 -0.26
C PHE A 56 15.98 3.52 -0.40
N PRO A 57 16.70 4.36 -1.17
CA PRO A 57 16.16 5.65 -1.58
C PRO A 57 15.15 5.49 -2.71
N VAL A 58 14.42 6.55 -3.01
CA VAL A 58 13.53 6.62 -4.17
C VAL A 58 14.35 7.11 -5.37
N ASP A 59 14.39 6.31 -6.43
CA ASP A 59 15.02 6.72 -7.69
C ASP A 59 14.11 7.63 -8.50
N SER A 60 12.87 7.22 -8.71
CA SER A 60 11.85 8.01 -9.39
C SER A 60 10.45 7.67 -8.89
N LEU A 61 9.51 8.58 -9.16
CA LEU A 61 8.13 8.48 -8.72
C LEU A 61 7.19 8.72 -9.90
N HIS A 62 6.21 7.85 -10.05
CA HIS A 62 5.11 8.04 -10.99
C HIS A 62 3.79 8.05 -10.23
N ILE A 63 3.03 9.13 -10.35
CA ILE A 63 1.69 9.25 -9.79
C ILE A 63 0.69 9.00 -10.90
N GLN A 64 -0.17 8.01 -10.72
CA GLN A 64 -1.23 7.72 -11.67
C GLN A 64 -2.29 8.83 -11.62
N ALA A 65 -2.45 9.54 -12.72
CA ALA A 65 -3.37 10.67 -12.80
C ALA A 65 -4.81 10.27 -12.46
N GLY A 66 -5.49 11.09 -11.65
CA GLY A 66 -6.88 10.88 -11.27
C GLY A 66 -7.12 9.79 -10.23
N THR A 67 -6.07 9.20 -9.67
CA THR A 67 -6.17 8.13 -8.67
C THR A 67 -5.32 8.46 -7.44
N ASP A 68 -5.45 7.64 -6.41
CA ASP A 68 -4.56 7.70 -5.24
C ASP A 68 -3.47 6.62 -5.32
N VAL A 69 -3.01 6.30 -6.51
CA VAL A 69 -2.00 5.27 -6.75
C VAL A 69 -0.69 5.91 -7.21
N ALA A 70 0.41 5.49 -6.60
CA ALA A 70 1.76 5.90 -6.99
C ALA A 70 2.65 4.67 -7.15
N LEU A 71 3.58 4.76 -8.07
CA LEU A 71 4.63 3.76 -8.28
C LEU A 71 5.97 4.39 -7.94
N VAL A 72 6.71 3.76 -7.06
CA VAL A 72 8.05 4.17 -6.66
C VAL A 72 9.05 3.22 -7.29
N ARG A 73 9.98 3.77 -8.07
CA ARG A 73 11.11 3.00 -8.60
C ARG A 73 12.27 3.08 -7.63
N LEU A 74 12.87 1.93 -7.36
CA LEU A 74 14.07 1.80 -6.54
C LEU A 74 15.31 1.81 -7.43
N PRO A 75 16.48 2.22 -6.90
CA PRO A 75 17.72 2.27 -7.69
C PRO A 75 18.29 0.89 -7.99
N GLU A 76 17.83 -0.14 -7.30
CA GLU A 76 18.29 -1.52 -7.47
C GLU A 76 17.16 -2.51 -7.25
N LYS A 77 17.37 -3.74 -7.70
CA LYS A 77 16.40 -4.83 -7.50
C LYS A 77 16.45 -5.32 -6.07
N VAL A 78 15.29 -5.57 -5.48
CA VAL A 78 15.18 -6.15 -4.14
C VAL A 78 15.06 -7.66 -4.21
N GLU A 79 15.42 -8.33 -3.12
CA GLU A 79 15.34 -9.79 -3.03
C GLU A 79 13.92 -10.27 -2.69
N ALA A 80 13.09 -9.41 -2.11
CA ALA A 80 11.72 -9.76 -1.78
C ALA A 80 10.94 -10.17 -3.03
N THR A 81 10.14 -11.22 -2.90
CA THR A 81 9.31 -11.71 -4.00
C THR A 81 8.20 -10.71 -4.31
N PRO A 82 8.07 -10.22 -5.55
CA PRO A 82 6.99 -9.32 -5.90
C PRO A 82 5.62 -9.97 -5.69
N LEU A 83 4.67 -9.18 -5.18
CA LEU A 83 3.27 -9.60 -5.10
C LEU A 83 2.63 -9.49 -6.48
N GLU A 84 1.81 -10.46 -6.82
CA GLU A 84 1.07 -10.45 -8.07
C GLU A 84 -0.12 -9.49 -7.98
N LEU A 85 -0.45 -8.85 -9.10
CA LEU A 85 -1.67 -8.08 -9.24
C LEU A 85 -2.82 -9.04 -9.59
N GLY A 86 -3.97 -8.85 -8.95
CA GLY A 86 -5.15 -9.67 -9.17
C GLY A 86 -6.25 -8.93 -9.91
N PRO A 87 -7.27 -9.67 -10.35
CA PRO A 87 -8.44 -9.07 -11.00
C PRO A 87 -9.30 -8.32 -9.99
N SER A 88 -10.26 -7.52 -10.49
CA SER A 88 -11.24 -6.86 -9.64
C SER A 88 -11.95 -7.88 -8.75
N PRO A 89 -12.07 -7.62 -7.44
CA PRO A 89 -12.66 -8.58 -6.53
C PRO A 89 -14.16 -8.74 -6.77
N ARG A 90 -14.67 -9.91 -6.43
CA ARG A 90 -16.11 -10.16 -6.40
C ARG A 90 -16.72 -9.56 -5.15
N LEU A 91 -17.99 -9.18 -5.23
CA LEU A 91 -18.75 -8.74 -4.07
C LEU A 91 -18.65 -9.77 -2.94
N PHE A 92 -18.39 -9.29 -1.73
CA PHE A 92 -18.19 -10.08 -0.52
C PHE A 92 -16.93 -10.96 -0.51
N ALA A 93 -16.01 -10.77 -1.46
CA ALA A 93 -14.70 -11.43 -1.38
C ALA A 93 -13.99 -11.06 -0.08
N ARG A 94 -13.32 -12.03 0.52
CA ARG A 94 -12.50 -11.80 1.72
C ARG A 94 -11.23 -11.06 1.31
N THR A 95 -10.94 -9.98 2.01
CA THR A 95 -9.75 -9.16 1.80
C THR A 95 -8.79 -9.27 2.96
N LEU A 96 -7.52 -9.03 2.67
CA LEU A 96 -6.49 -8.88 3.67
C LEU A 96 -5.68 -7.63 3.34
N THR A 97 -5.71 -6.63 4.22
CA THR A 97 -4.92 -5.41 4.06
C THR A 97 -3.69 -5.50 4.92
N LEU A 98 -2.53 -5.29 4.33
CA LEU A 98 -1.25 -5.33 5.03
C LEU A 98 -0.65 -3.93 5.12
N GLY A 99 -0.04 -3.60 6.27
CA GLY A 99 0.59 -2.31 6.45
C GLY A 99 1.20 -2.13 7.83
N TYR A 100 1.77 -0.94 8.02
CA TYR A 100 2.44 -0.55 9.26
C TYR A 100 1.62 0.44 10.09
N GLY A 101 0.30 0.41 9.98
CA GLY A 101 -0.58 1.32 10.69
C GLY A 101 -0.40 1.31 12.21
N GLY A 102 -0.63 2.45 12.84
CA GLY A 102 -0.53 2.58 14.28
C GLY A 102 0.90 2.57 14.81
N GLN A 103 1.89 2.97 14.02
CA GLN A 103 3.31 2.95 14.39
C GLN A 103 3.83 1.55 14.71
N ALA A 104 3.22 0.52 14.10
CA ALA A 104 3.60 -0.86 14.35
C ALA A 104 5.05 -1.14 13.95
N PRO A 105 5.82 -1.90 14.74
CA PRO A 105 7.19 -2.26 14.39
C PRO A 105 7.26 -3.29 13.25
N GLY A 106 6.17 -4.01 13.00
CA GLY A 106 6.05 -5.00 11.94
C GLY A 106 4.74 -4.86 11.19
N VAL A 107 4.61 -5.66 10.14
CA VAL A 107 3.43 -5.66 9.29
C VAL A 107 2.21 -6.13 10.07
N GLN A 108 1.14 -5.35 10.02
CA GLN A 108 -0.16 -5.69 10.58
C GLN A 108 -1.07 -6.18 9.46
N ALA A 109 -1.83 -7.24 9.73
CA ALA A 109 -2.81 -7.78 8.80
C ALA A 109 -4.22 -7.42 9.28
N ARG A 110 -5.03 -6.86 8.41
CA ARG A 110 -6.40 -6.48 8.71
C ARG A 110 -7.34 -7.23 7.78
N PRO A 111 -8.01 -8.27 8.27
CA PRO A 111 -8.99 -8.99 7.47
C PRO A 111 -10.23 -8.14 7.23
N GLY A 112 -10.87 -8.33 6.08
CA GLY A 112 -12.05 -7.58 5.72
C GLY A 112 -12.87 -8.25 4.65
N VAL A 113 -13.88 -7.53 4.18
CA VAL A 113 -14.80 -7.98 3.14
C VAL A 113 -15.01 -6.85 2.14
N TYR A 114 -14.92 -7.19 0.86
CA TYR A 114 -15.16 -6.23 -0.22
C TYR A 114 -16.67 -6.00 -0.41
N LEU A 115 -17.09 -4.74 -0.37
CA LEU A 115 -18.49 -4.34 -0.44
C LEU A 115 -18.90 -3.70 -1.76
N GLY A 116 -17.97 -3.53 -2.68
CA GLY A 116 -18.26 -2.93 -3.98
C GLY A 116 -17.32 -1.77 -4.33
N THR A 117 -17.51 -1.20 -5.51
CA THR A 117 -16.70 -0.09 -6.02
C THR A 117 -17.56 1.12 -6.29
N LEU A 118 -17.12 2.28 -5.84
CA LEU A 118 -17.72 3.58 -6.14
C LEU A 118 -16.88 4.29 -7.19
N PRO A 119 -17.50 5.09 -8.10
CA PRO A 119 -16.74 5.88 -9.08
C PRO A 119 -15.76 6.84 -8.41
N VAL A 120 -16.13 7.41 -7.28
CA VAL A 120 -15.31 8.31 -6.49
C VAL A 120 -15.70 8.24 -5.03
N SER A 121 -14.72 8.37 -4.14
CA SER A 121 -14.94 8.51 -2.71
C SER A 121 -13.88 9.44 -2.12
N TRP A 122 -14.02 9.76 -0.85
CA TRP A 122 -13.09 10.60 -0.13
C TRP A 122 -12.50 9.82 1.05
N SER A 123 -11.26 10.12 1.39
CA SER A 123 -10.66 9.59 2.60
C SER A 123 -11.46 10.04 3.84
N ARG A 124 -11.23 9.38 4.98
CA ARG A 124 -11.93 9.66 6.23
C ARG A 124 -11.90 11.13 6.63
N ASN A 125 -10.78 11.80 6.42
CA ASN A 125 -10.61 13.22 6.71
C ASN A 125 -11.01 14.13 5.53
N ARG A 126 -11.55 13.57 4.45
CA ARG A 126 -11.98 14.26 3.21
C ARG A 126 -10.87 15.05 2.51
N VAL A 127 -9.62 14.77 2.81
CA VAL A 127 -8.47 15.43 2.16
C VAL A 127 -8.08 14.72 0.88
N THR A 128 -8.19 13.40 0.86
CA THR A 128 -7.80 12.59 -0.30
C THR A 128 -9.02 12.09 -1.05
N ARG A 129 -9.02 12.35 -2.37
CA ARG A 129 -10.03 11.82 -3.29
C ARG A 129 -9.53 10.50 -3.86
N VAL A 130 -10.37 9.48 -3.82
CA VAL A 130 -10.07 8.14 -4.33
C VAL A 130 -10.96 7.82 -5.51
N ARG A 131 -10.35 7.37 -6.61
CA ARG A 131 -11.07 7.13 -7.86
C ARG A 131 -10.38 6.04 -8.69
N PRO A 132 -11.03 4.91 -9.04
CA PRO A 132 -12.26 4.41 -8.42
C PRO A 132 -12.00 3.97 -6.98
N ALA A 133 -13.02 3.96 -6.14
CA ALA A 133 -12.88 3.58 -4.75
C ALA A 133 -13.54 2.24 -4.47
N GLY A 134 -12.74 1.25 -4.11
CA GLY A 134 -13.24 0.00 -3.53
C GLY A 134 -13.62 0.23 -2.07
N VAL A 135 -14.74 -0.29 -1.66
CA VAL A 135 -15.20 -0.20 -0.27
C VAL A 135 -14.95 -1.53 0.41
N VAL A 136 -14.19 -1.49 1.49
CA VAL A 136 -13.83 -2.67 2.28
C VAL A 136 -14.25 -2.45 3.74
N TYR A 137 -15.00 -3.38 4.27
CA TYR A 137 -15.25 -3.44 5.71
C TYR A 137 -14.13 -4.26 6.35
N ALA A 138 -13.37 -3.66 7.23
CA ALA A 138 -12.28 -4.32 7.93
C ALA A 138 -12.47 -4.23 9.44
N ASN A 139 -12.09 -5.29 10.14
CA ASN A 139 -12.11 -5.34 11.60
C ASN A 139 -10.84 -6.04 12.10
N PRO A 140 -9.90 -5.33 12.74
CA PRO A 140 -9.98 -3.89 13.05
C PRO A 140 -9.86 -3.01 11.82
N PRO A 141 -10.39 -1.77 11.86
CA PRO A 141 -10.32 -0.86 10.73
C PRO A 141 -8.89 -0.34 10.50
N ALA A 142 -8.63 0.12 9.27
CA ALA A 142 -7.36 0.74 8.94
C ALA A 142 -7.12 2.00 9.78
N VAL A 143 -5.88 2.21 10.16
CA VAL A 143 -5.45 3.38 10.95
C VAL A 143 -4.33 4.11 10.22
N LYS A 144 -3.96 5.29 10.73
CA LYS A 144 -2.88 6.10 10.14
C LYS A 144 -1.61 5.27 9.98
N GLY A 145 -1.01 5.33 8.81
CA GLY A 145 0.16 4.54 8.44
C GLY A 145 -0.15 3.31 7.60
N ASP A 146 -1.41 2.84 7.58
CA ASP A 146 -1.85 1.77 6.69
C ASP A 146 -2.00 2.25 5.24
N SER A 147 -2.14 3.54 5.02
CA SER A 147 -2.22 4.12 3.67
C SER A 147 -1.09 3.62 2.79
N GLY A 148 -1.41 3.28 1.56
CA GLY A 148 -0.45 2.74 0.60
C GLY A 148 -0.25 1.24 0.70
N GLY A 149 -0.70 0.60 1.77
CA GLY A 149 -0.58 -0.84 1.94
C GLY A 149 -1.45 -1.61 0.95
N PRO A 150 -1.03 -2.83 0.56
CA PRO A 150 -1.77 -3.62 -0.39
C PRO A 150 -3.04 -4.19 0.23
N VAL A 151 -4.12 -4.15 -0.55
CA VAL A 151 -5.34 -4.90 -0.27
C VAL A 151 -5.30 -6.17 -1.12
N LEU A 152 -5.35 -7.32 -0.48
CA LEU A 152 -5.18 -8.61 -1.13
C LEU A 152 -6.50 -9.40 -1.16
N VAL A 153 -6.70 -10.11 -2.26
CA VAL A 153 -7.72 -11.16 -2.37
C VAL A 153 -7.02 -12.38 -2.95
N GLY A 154 -7.08 -13.51 -2.22
CA GLY A 154 -6.38 -14.71 -2.65
C GLY A 154 -4.87 -14.56 -2.79
N GLY A 155 -4.26 -13.69 -1.99
CA GLY A 155 -2.81 -13.42 -2.04
C GLY A 155 -2.38 -12.48 -3.15
N LYS A 156 -3.30 -11.96 -3.96
CA LYS A 156 -3.01 -11.02 -5.06
C LYS A 156 -3.49 -9.63 -4.73
N VAL A 157 -2.73 -8.63 -5.15
CA VAL A 157 -3.05 -7.22 -4.91
C VAL A 157 -4.20 -6.78 -5.80
N VAL A 158 -5.28 -6.33 -5.19
CA VAL A 158 -6.46 -5.81 -5.91
C VAL A 158 -6.66 -4.31 -5.69
N GLY A 159 -5.93 -3.72 -4.77
CA GLY A 159 -6.03 -2.30 -4.49
C GLY A 159 -4.98 -1.81 -3.51
N VAL A 160 -5.00 -0.52 -3.28
CA VAL A 160 -4.14 0.22 -2.37
C VAL A 160 -5.01 0.86 -1.30
N GLN A 161 -4.62 0.71 -0.04
CA GLN A 161 -5.30 1.37 1.07
C GLN A 161 -5.12 2.89 0.96
N SER A 162 -6.21 3.60 1.02
CA SER A 162 -6.20 5.06 0.88
C SER A 162 -6.54 5.78 2.18
#